data_72e31ccd8b95dba0180aa3b18c9486b8
#
_entry.id   72e31ccd8b95dba0180aa3b18c9486b8
#
_cell.length_a   1.000
_cell.length_b   1.000
_cell.length_c   1.000
_cell.angle_alpha   90.00
_cell.angle_beta   90.00
_cell.angle_gamma   90.00
#
_symmetry.space_group_name_H-M   'P 1'
#
loop_
_entity.id
_entity.type
_entity.pdbx_description
1 polymer ?
#
loop_
_entity_poly.entity_id
_entity_poly.type
_entity_poly.pdbx_seq_one_letter_code
_entity_poly.pdbx_strand_id
1 'polypeptide(L)'
;MVIIVKLYLQRDTSDINARYQISDEKGNLKYTVTGKRNPSGESIRIRDLAGESVCRVRSIGFSALSIYSISAGDESIRLNIAVSGNAAAVRFRGISFYIRGDAMLGSYSILDADTAVVCEVGKDFAKGCVQTDIFQEDRELFCLASIICIDSLTAASEPALQMT
;
A
#
# COMPACT_ATOMS: atom_id res chain seq x y z
N MET A 1 -17.72 -15.18 4.64
CA MET A 1 -17.26 -13.79 4.54
C MET A 1 -17.41 -13.34 3.09
N VAL A 2 -17.97 -12.16 2.87
CA VAL A 2 -18.23 -11.64 1.53
C VAL A 2 -17.13 -10.63 1.16
N ILE A 3 -16.48 -10.85 0.02
CA ILE A 3 -15.54 -9.88 -0.54
C ILE A 3 -16.34 -8.72 -1.11
N ILE A 4 -16.08 -7.50 -0.62
CA ILE A 4 -16.74 -6.29 -1.10
C ILE A 4 -16.14 -5.89 -2.45
N VAL A 5 -14.80 -5.84 -2.53
CA VAL A 5 -14.08 -5.39 -3.71
C VAL A 5 -12.79 -6.18 -3.88
N LYS A 6 -12.50 -6.60 -5.10
CA LYS A 6 -11.21 -7.19 -5.47
C LYS A 6 -10.47 -6.21 -6.38
N LEU A 7 -9.27 -5.82 -5.98
CA LEU A 7 -8.46 -4.84 -6.71
C LEU A 7 -7.07 -5.40 -7.02
N TYR A 8 -6.51 -4.93 -8.13
CA TYR A 8 -5.18 -5.29 -8.60
C TYR A 8 -4.33 -4.03 -8.72
N LEU A 9 -3.19 -4.03 -8.03
CA LEU A 9 -2.23 -2.92 -8.07
C LEU A 9 -1.08 -3.33 -8.98
N GLN A 10 -0.97 -2.68 -10.13
CA GLN A 10 0.10 -2.92 -11.09
C GLN A 10 1.05 -1.73 -11.06
N ARG A 11 2.36 -1.98 -10.96
CA ARG A 11 3.35 -0.90 -11.04
C ARG A 11 3.30 -0.25 -12.40
N ASP A 12 3.35 1.07 -12.39
CA ASP A 12 3.31 1.90 -13.58
C ASP A 12 4.65 2.60 -13.74
N THR A 13 5.36 2.31 -14.81
CA THR A 13 6.66 2.88 -15.13
C THR A 13 6.60 3.80 -16.35
N SER A 14 5.41 4.18 -16.80
CA SER A 14 5.20 4.98 -18.00
C SER A 14 5.68 6.43 -17.86
N ASP A 15 5.76 6.94 -16.63
CA ASP A 15 6.15 8.30 -16.32
C ASP A 15 6.97 8.32 -15.03
N ILE A 16 7.83 9.31 -14.87
CA ILE A 16 8.67 9.47 -13.69
C ILE A 16 7.85 9.63 -12.39
N ASN A 17 6.66 10.20 -12.49
CA ASN A 17 5.76 10.40 -11.35
C ASN A 17 4.71 9.28 -11.20
N ALA A 18 4.60 8.38 -12.17
CA ALA A 18 3.68 7.25 -12.08
C ALA A 18 4.21 6.20 -11.10
N ARG A 19 3.32 5.61 -10.32
CA ARG A 19 3.67 4.56 -9.35
C ARG A 19 2.87 3.29 -9.58
N TYR A 20 1.55 3.39 -9.61
CA TYR A 20 0.66 2.25 -9.77
C TYR A 20 -0.57 2.61 -10.58
N GLN A 21 -1.14 1.61 -11.22
CA GLN A 21 -2.52 1.62 -11.70
C GLN A 21 -3.29 0.58 -10.91
N ILE A 22 -4.47 0.94 -10.45
CA ILE A 22 -5.31 0.06 -9.65
C ILE A 22 -6.59 -0.21 -10.42
N SER A 23 -6.82 -1.48 -10.71
CA SER A 23 -7.95 -1.93 -11.55
C SER A 23 -8.79 -2.95 -10.79
N ASP A 24 -10.04 -3.10 -11.21
CA ASP A 24 -10.93 -4.13 -10.69
C ASP A 24 -10.66 -5.50 -11.38
N GLU A 25 -11.42 -6.52 -11.01
CA GLU A 25 -11.25 -7.86 -11.57
C GLU A 25 -11.64 -7.98 -13.04
N LYS A 26 -12.35 -7.00 -13.59
CA LYS A 26 -12.70 -6.92 -15.01
C LYS A 26 -11.65 -6.16 -15.82
N GLY A 27 -10.61 -5.68 -15.18
CA GLY A 27 -9.58 -4.89 -15.82
C GLY A 27 -9.91 -3.40 -15.97
N ASN A 28 -11.01 -2.94 -15.40
CA ASN A 28 -11.38 -1.53 -15.44
C ASN A 28 -10.53 -0.74 -14.44
N LEU A 29 -9.90 0.32 -14.91
CA LEU A 29 -9.10 1.20 -14.06
C LEU A 29 -10.02 1.88 -13.03
N LYS A 30 -9.59 1.89 -11.77
CA LYS A 30 -10.32 2.54 -10.68
C LYS A 30 -9.57 3.71 -10.09
N TYR A 31 -8.26 3.57 -9.91
CA TYR A 31 -7.39 4.62 -9.38
C TYR A 31 -6.07 4.65 -10.13
N THR A 32 -5.44 5.81 -10.13
CA THR A 32 -4.03 5.95 -10.48
C THR A 32 -3.27 6.45 -9.26
N VAL A 33 -2.02 6.03 -9.13
CA VAL A 33 -1.15 6.43 -8.02
C VAL A 33 0.05 7.16 -8.59
N THR A 34 0.25 8.39 -8.15
CA THR A 34 1.37 9.23 -8.55
C THR A 34 2.19 9.60 -7.32
N GLY A 35 3.48 9.89 -7.52
CA GLY A 35 4.34 10.26 -6.43
C GLY A 35 5.47 11.16 -6.89
N LYS A 36 5.91 12.03 -5.98
CA LYS A 36 7.07 12.89 -6.18
C LYS A 36 8.08 12.62 -5.10
N ARG A 37 9.34 12.48 -5.51
CA ARG A 37 10.47 12.46 -4.59
C ARG A 37 11.03 13.85 -4.46
N ASN A 38 11.22 14.29 -3.23
CA ASN A 38 11.88 15.56 -2.95
C ASN A 38 12.82 15.38 -1.74
N PRO A 39 13.72 16.34 -1.46
CA PRO A 39 14.70 16.19 -0.39
C PRO A 39 14.11 15.97 1.00
N SER A 40 12.87 16.38 1.23
CA SER A 40 12.19 16.22 2.53
C SER A 40 11.39 14.94 2.64
N GLY A 41 11.39 14.07 1.63
CA GLY A 41 10.68 12.81 1.63
C GLY A 41 9.87 12.59 0.36
N GLU A 42 9.03 11.58 0.39
CA GLU A 42 8.18 11.20 -0.75
C GLU A 42 6.72 11.57 -0.47
N SER A 43 6.05 12.07 -1.49
CA SER A 43 4.61 12.37 -1.45
C SER A 43 3.91 11.54 -2.51
N ILE A 44 2.95 10.73 -2.09
CA ILE A 44 2.18 9.86 -2.97
C ILE A 44 0.71 10.27 -2.90
N ARG A 45 0.04 10.25 -4.04
CA ARG A 45 -1.39 10.53 -4.14
C ARG A 45 -2.10 9.42 -4.87
N ILE A 46 -3.20 8.96 -4.29
CA ILE A 46 -4.15 8.09 -4.97
C ILE A 46 -5.22 8.98 -5.57
N ARG A 47 -5.40 8.85 -6.88
CA ARG A 47 -6.34 9.67 -7.64
C ARG A 47 -7.45 8.82 -8.22
N ASP A 48 -8.67 9.34 -8.20
CA ASP A 48 -9.81 8.70 -8.87
C ASP A 48 -9.75 8.94 -10.38
N LEU A 49 -10.77 8.46 -11.11
CA LEU A 49 -10.81 8.58 -12.56
C LEU A 49 -11.00 10.02 -13.05
N ALA A 50 -11.49 10.91 -12.19
CA ALA A 50 -11.60 12.34 -12.50
C ALA A 50 -10.28 13.08 -12.26
N GLY A 51 -9.24 12.38 -11.76
CA GLY A 51 -7.95 12.99 -11.43
C GLY A 51 -7.90 13.63 -10.06
N GLU A 52 -8.97 13.52 -9.28
CA GLU A 52 -9.03 14.07 -7.92
C GLU A 52 -8.21 13.23 -6.96
N SER A 53 -7.42 13.89 -6.10
CA SER A 53 -6.68 13.21 -5.05
C SER A 53 -7.64 12.80 -3.94
N VAL A 54 -7.84 11.49 -3.79
CA VAL A 54 -8.74 10.93 -2.76
C VAL A 54 -7.99 10.42 -1.55
N CYS A 55 -6.68 10.22 -1.67
CA CYS A 55 -5.83 9.80 -0.56
C CYS A 55 -4.42 10.36 -0.76
N ARG A 56 -3.79 10.76 0.32
CA ARG A 56 -2.45 11.33 0.32
C ARG A 56 -1.57 10.60 1.30
N VAL A 57 -0.37 10.24 0.85
CA VAL A 57 0.64 9.59 1.69
C VAL A 57 1.88 10.46 1.71
N ARG A 58 2.39 10.76 2.90
CA ARG A 58 3.66 11.47 3.08
C ARG A 58 4.64 10.58 3.82
N SER A 59 5.83 10.44 3.29
CA SER A 59 6.91 9.71 3.93
C SER A 59 7.74 10.65 4.78
N ILE A 60 7.98 10.26 6.03
CA ILE A 60 8.90 10.93 6.94
C ILE A 60 9.91 9.85 7.33
N GLY A 61 10.83 9.51 6.42
CA GLY A 61 11.72 8.38 6.62
C GLY A 61 13.05 8.73 7.26
N PHE A 62 13.51 7.89 8.19
CA PHE A 62 14.85 7.94 8.75
C PHE A 62 15.43 6.52 8.74
N SER A 63 16.49 6.31 7.98
CA SER A 63 17.28 5.08 7.93
C SER A 63 16.52 3.75 8.09
N ALA A 64 16.45 3.16 9.28
CA ALA A 64 15.85 1.84 9.51
C ALA A 64 14.34 1.86 9.78
N LEU A 65 13.77 3.04 10.03
CA LEU A 65 12.36 3.21 10.33
C LEU A 65 11.73 4.16 9.33
N SER A 66 10.71 3.70 8.63
CA SER A 66 9.92 4.54 7.72
C SER A 66 8.57 4.85 8.36
N ILE A 67 8.24 6.13 8.38
CA ILE A 67 6.98 6.62 8.93
C ILE A 67 6.19 7.25 7.79
N TYR A 68 4.96 6.82 7.63
CA TYR A 68 4.06 7.35 6.62
C TYR A 68 2.85 7.97 7.30
N SER A 69 2.47 9.15 6.83
CA SER A 69 1.21 9.79 7.21
C SER A 69 0.23 9.60 6.05
N ILE A 70 -0.91 8.99 6.32
CA ILE A 70 -1.93 8.67 5.32
C ILE A 70 -3.19 9.45 5.66
N SER A 71 -3.67 10.24 4.71
CA SER A 71 -4.87 11.07 4.88
C SER A 71 -5.88 10.78 3.79
N ALA A 72 -7.12 10.52 4.16
CA ALA A 72 -8.24 10.31 3.25
C ALA A 72 -9.50 10.96 3.86
N GLY A 73 -10.12 11.89 3.15
CA GLY A 73 -11.23 12.66 3.70
C GLY A 73 -10.80 13.44 4.94
N ASP A 74 -11.55 13.29 6.02
CA ASP A 74 -11.28 13.96 7.31
C ASP A 74 -10.45 13.07 8.24
N GLU A 75 -10.07 11.88 7.82
CA GLU A 75 -9.32 10.95 8.65
C GLU A 75 -7.84 10.93 8.26
N SER A 76 -6.98 10.77 9.27
CA SER A 76 -5.55 10.64 9.09
C SER A 76 -5.02 9.57 10.02
N ILE A 77 -4.16 8.71 9.48
CA ILE A 77 -3.51 7.64 10.23
C ILE A 77 -2.00 7.67 9.99
N ARG A 78 -1.26 6.95 10.80
CA ARG A 78 0.18 6.75 10.61
C ARG A 78 0.50 5.28 10.47
N LEU A 79 1.48 5.01 9.62
CA LEU A 79 2.00 3.68 9.38
C LEU A 79 3.50 3.71 9.61
N ASN A 80 3.97 2.93 10.59
CA ASN A 80 5.39 2.80 10.88
C ASN A 80 5.86 1.43 10.40
N ILE A 81 6.90 1.42 9.56
CA ILE A 81 7.44 0.18 9.01
C ILE A 81 8.93 0.12 9.32
N ALA A 82 9.35 -0.92 10.02
CA ALA A 82 10.75 -1.22 10.29
C ALA A 82 11.12 -2.50 9.56
N VAL A 83 12.10 -2.42 8.66
CA VAL A 83 12.62 -3.57 7.92
C VAL A 83 13.93 -4.00 8.52
N SER A 84 14.06 -5.28 8.86
CA SER A 84 15.27 -5.87 9.42
C SER A 84 15.48 -7.25 8.81
N GLY A 85 16.49 -7.38 7.94
CA GLY A 85 16.74 -8.63 7.23
C GLY A 85 15.56 -9.06 6.39
N ASN A 86 15.00 -10.23 6.71
CA ASN A 86 13.86 -10.81 6.00
C ASN A 86 12.51 -10.49 6.64
N ALA A 87 12.49 -9.61 7.64
CA ALA A 87 11.28 -9.30 8.38
C ALA A 87 10.92 -7.83 8.26
N ALA A 88 9.64 -7.54 8.25
CA ALA A 88 9.11 -6.20 8.33
C ALA A 88 8.10 -6.13 9.47
N ALA A 89 8.30 -5.19 10.39
CA ALA A 89 7.36 -4.90 11.46
C ALA A 89 6.54 -3.69 11.05
N VAL A 90 5.23 -3.86 10.99
CA VAL A 90 4.29 -2.83 10.56
C VAL A 90 3.37 -2.48 11.72
N ARG A 91 3.30 -1.19 12.05
CA ARG A 91 2.44 -0.69 13.11
C ARG A 91 1.59 0.45 12.62
N PHE A 92 0.31 0.38 12.95
CA PHE A 92 -0.67 1.43 12.64
C PHE A 92 -0.91 2.29 13.87
N ARG A 93 -1.05 3.61 13.67
CA ARG A 93 -1.45 4.57 14.70
C ARG A 93 -2.59 5.43 14.17
N GLY A 94 -3.54 5.73 15.05
CA GLY A 94 -4.75 6.46 14.66
C GLY A 94 -5.87 5.58 14.15
N ILE A 95 -5.61 4.28 14.03
CA ILE A 95 -6.60 3.26 13.69
C ILE A 95 -6.16 1.94 14.32
N SER A 96 -7.11 1.13 14.76
CA SER A 96 -6.81 -0.14 15.43
C SER A 96 -6.65 -1.28 14.42
N PHE A 97 -5.68 -1.12 13.53
CA PHE A 97 -5.33 -2.14 12.55
C PHE A 97 -4.05 -2.86 12.95
N TYR A 98 -3.94 -4.12 12.56
CA TYR A 98 -2.68 -4.86 12.67
C TYR A 98 -2.55 -5.86 11.54
N ILE A 99 -1.31 -6.29 11.27
CA ILE A 99 -0.99 -7.21 10.18
C ILE A 99 -0.82 -8.63 10.72
N ARG A 100 -1.39 -9.59 10.01
CA ARG A 100 -1.16 -11.01 10.19
C ARG A 100 -0.64 -11.58 8.89
N GLY A 101 0.50 -12.25 8.94
CA GLY A 101 1.16 -12.83 7.78
C GLY A 101 2.53 -12.26 7.56
N ASP A 102 3.03 -12.35 6.33
CA ASP A 102 4.39 -11.95 5.96
C ASP A 102 4.37 -10.77 5.00
N ALA A 103 4.65 -9.57 5.54
CA ALA A 103 4.68 -8.35 4.75
C ALA A 103 5.82 -8.35 3.72
N MET A 104 6.97 -8.96 4.04
CA MET A 104 8.10 -9.04 3.11
C MET A 104 7.78 -9.88 1.88
N LEU A 105 7.03 -10.96 2.06
CA LEU A 105 6.61 -11.82 0.96
C LEU A 105 5.35 -11.31 0.25
N GLY A 106 4.75 -10.25 0.75
CA GLY A 106 3.53 -9.70 0.16
C GLY A 106 2.30 -10.61 0.36
N SER A 107 2.31 -11.45 1.38
CA SER A 107 1.21 -12.35 1.72
C SER A 107 0.77 -12.09 3.16
N TYR A 108 -0.26 -11.28 3.33
CA TYR A 108 -0.71 -10.86 4.66
C TYR A 108 -2.16 -10.40 4.64
N SER A 109 -2.72 -10.25 5.83
CA SER A 109 -4.04 -9.66 6.04
C SER A 109 -3.93 -8.45 6.96
N ILE A 110 -4.79 -7.48 6.77
CA ILE A 110 -4.99 -6.38 7.71
C ILE A 110 -6.26 -6.67 8.49
N LEU A 111 -6.15 -6.67 9.82
CA LEU A 111 -7.24 -6.98 10.74
C LEU A 111 -7.58 -5.75 11.57
N ASP A 112 -8.85 -5.63 11.98
CA ASP A 112 -9.28 -4.59 12.90
C ASP A 112 -9.17 -5.05 14.37
N ALA A 113 -9.63 -4.19 15.29
CA ALA A 113 -9.57 -4.46 16.74
C ALA A 113 -10.37 -5.71 17.16
N ASP A 114 -11.40 -6.06 16.40
CA ASP A 114 -12.25 -7.22 16.66
C ASP A 114 -11.75 -8.47 15.93
N THR A 115 -10.54 -8.43 15.40
CA THR A 115 -9.93 -9.51 14.61
C THR A 115 -10.66 -9.82 13.30
N ALA A 116 -11.54 -8.92 12.86
CA ALA A 116 -12.18 -9.05 11.56
C ALA A 116 -11.20 -8.64 10.46
N VAL A 117 -11.21 -9.37 9.35
CA VAL A 117 -10.35 -9.07 8.21
C VAL A 117 -10.86 -7.81 7.50
N VAL A 118 -10.01 -6.80 7.39
CA VAL A 118 -10.31 -5.58 6.64
C VAL A 118 -9.94 -5.79 5.18
N CYS A 119 -8.76 -6.35 4.91
CA CYS A 119 -8.36 -6.78 3.57
C CYS A 119 -7.34 -7.91 3.64
N GLU A 120 -7.27 -8.69 2.55
CA GLU A 120 -6.25 -9.71 2.34
C GLU A 120 -5.40 -9.31 1.13
N VAL A 121 -4.10 -9.58 1.22
CA VAL A 121 -3.13 -9.15 0.21
C VAL A 121 -2.31 -10.35 -0.24
N GLY A 122 -2.15 -10.46 -1.57
CA GLY A 122 -1.27 -11.44 -2.19
C GLY A 122 -0.45 -10.77 -3.28
N LYS A 123 0.80 -11.17 -3.44
CA LYS A 123 1.68 -10.61 -4.46
C LYS A 123 2.10 -11.70 -5.46
N ASP A 124 1.92 -11.40 -6.73
CA ASP A 124 2.47 -12.20 -7.82
C ASP A 124 3.81 -11.60 -8.24
N PHE A 125 4.90 -12.20 -7.78
CA PHE A 125 6.25 -11.70 -8.05
C PHE A 125 6.62 -11.77 -9.54
N ALA A 126 6.09 -12.75 -10.25
CA ALA A 126 6.37 -12.90 -11.68
C ALA A 126 5.77 -11.76 -12.50
N LYS A 127 4.58 -11.30 -12.12
CA LYS A 127 3.88 -10.20 -12.81
C LYS A 127 4.12 -8.84 -12.19
N GLY A 128 4.71 -8.77 -10.99
CA GLY A 128 4.85 -7.53 -10.24
C GLY A 128 3.53 -6.92 -9.84
N CYS A 129 2.51 -7.75 -9.69
CA CYS A 129 1.14 -7.33 -9.39
C CYS A 129 0.76 -7.71 -7.97
N VAL A 130 0.12 -6.78 -7.27
CA VAL A 130 -0.43 -7.04 -5.94
C VAL A 130 -1.95 -7.14 -6.06
N GLN A 131 -2.51 -8.23 -5.54
CA GLN A 131 -3.96 -8.41 -5.48
C GLN A 131 -4.43 -8.19 -4.06
N THR A 132 -5.54 -7.50 -3.89
CA THR A 132 -6.16 -7.34 -2.58
C THR A 132 -7.66 -7.58 -2.66
N ASP A 133 -8.18 -8.31 -1.66
CA ASP A 133 -9.60 -8.50 -1.42
C ASP A 133 -9.99 -7.61 -0.25
N ILE A 134 -10.89 -6.67 -0.49
CA ILE A 134 -11.32 -5.70 0.52
C ILE A 134 -12.68 -6.10 1.05
N PHE A 135 -12.79 -6.23 2.37
CA PHE A 135 -13.99 -6.67 3.05
C PHE A 135 -14.73 -5.53 3.75
N GLN A 136 -14.07 -4.39 3.97
CA GLN A 136 -14.65 -3.19 4.56
C GLN A 136 -14.49 -2.01 3.60
N GLU A 137 -15.57 -1.65 2.92
CA GLU A 137 -15.57 -0.66 1.85
C GLU A 137 -15.12 0.73 2.32
N ASP A 138 -15.53 1.12 3.52
CA ASP A 138 -15.17 2.42 4.11
C ASP A 138 -13.67 2.52 4.45
N ARG A 139 -12.92 1.42 4.40
CA ARG A 139 -11.49 1.36 4.67
C ARG A 139 -10.65 1.12 3.41
N GLU A 140 -11.26 1.12 2.25
CA GLU A 140 -10.58 0.81 0.98
C GLU A 140 -9.34 1.68 0.75
N LEU A 141 -9.46 2.99 0.90
CA LEU A 141 -8.33 3.90 0.65
C LEU A 141 -7.18 3.71 1.64
N PHE A 142 -7.48 3.50 2.92
CA PHE A 142 -6.44 3.22 3.91
C PHE A 142 -5.74 1.89 3.65
N CYS A 143 -6.49 0.88 3.19
CA CYS A 143 -5.90 -0.39 2.79
C CYS A 143 -4.97 -0.23 1.60
N LEU A 144 -5.42 0.44 0.54
CA LEU A 144 -4.61 0.66 -0.66
C LEU A 144 -3.35 1.44 -0.36
N ALA A 145 -3.45 2.52 0.42
CA ALA A 145 -2.30 3.33 0.80
C ALA A 145 -1.29 2.51 1.62
N SER A 146 -1.76 1.72 2.56
CA SER A 146 -0.90 0.85 3.38
C SER A 146 -0.18 -0.19 2.53
N ILE A 147 -0.90 -0.82 1.61
CA ILE A 147 -0.33 -1.81 0.67
C ILE A 147 0.78 -1.18 -0.17
N ILE A 148 0.55 0.02 -0.69
CA ILE A 148 1.53 0.76 -1.49
C ILE A 148 2.79 1.04 -0.67
N CYS A 149 2.65 1.50 0.57
CA CYS A 149 3.78 1.76 1.45
C CYS A 149 4.59 0.49 1.71
N ILE A 150 3.94 -0.60 2.03
CA ILE A 150 4.59 -1.89 2.30
C ILE A 150 5.29 -2.41 1.05
N ASP A 151 4.60 -2.42 -0.09
CA ASP A 151 5.15 -2.90 -1.35
C ASP A 151 6.37 -2.09 -1.78
N SER A 152 6.33 -0.77 -1.64
CA SER A 152 7.43 0.12 -2.00
C SER A 152 8.69 -0.17 -1.18
N LEU A 153 8.55 -0.40 0.13
CA LEU A 153 9.67 -0.68 1.00
C LEU A 153 10.23 -2.08 0.80
N THR A 154 9.36 -3.07 0.67
CA THR A 154 9.80 -4.46 0.52
C THR A 154 10.46 -4.69 -0.83
N ALA A 155 9.97 -4.05 -1.88
CA ALA A 155 10.61 -4.10 -3.20
C ALA A 155 12.01 -3.47 -3.19
N ALA A 156 12.18 -2.35 -2.48
CA ALA A 156 13.47 -1.69 -2.36
C ALA A 156 14.49 -2.53 -1.57
N SER A 157 14.01 -3.49 -0.78
CA SER A 157 14.85 -4.37 0.04
C SER A 157 15.23 -5.69 -0.65
N GLU A 158 15.02 -5.81 -1.96
CA GLU A 158 15.31 -7.01 -2.75
C GLU A 158 16.50 -6.80 -3.71
N PRO A 159 17.71 -6.49 -3.18
CA PRO A 159 18.85 -6.17 -4.07
C PRO A 159 19.32 -7.37 -4.90
N ALA A 160 19.19 -8.58 -4.39
CA ALA A 160 19.63 -9.79 -5.09
C ALA A 160 18.83 -10.03 -6.37
N LEU A 161 17.57 -9.67 -6.41
CA LEU A 161 16.72 -9.81 -7.59
C LEU A 161 17.03 -8.75 -8.64
N GLN A 162 17.56 -7.62 -8.23
CA GLN A 162 17.91 -6.52 -9.13
C GLN A 162 19.25 -6.73 -9.84
N MET A 163 20.10 -7.57 -9.29
CA MET A 163 21.45 -7.82 -9.83
C MET A 163 21.47 -8.96 -10.86
N THR A 164 20.41 -9.68 -10.96
CA THR A 164 20.25 -10.76 -11.93
C THR A 164 19.41 -10.31 -13.10
#